data_f382b1b6cec0f8d62d439a9ea701fc9a
#
_entry.id   f382b1b6cec0f8d62d439a9ea701fc9a
#
_cell.length_a   1.000
_cell.length_b   1.000
_cell.length_c   1.000
_cell.angle_alpha   90.00
_cell.angle_beta   90.00
_cell.angle_gamma   90.00
#
_symmetry.space_group_name_H-M   'P 1'
#
loop_
_entity.id
_entity.type
_entity.pdbx_description
1 polymer ?
#
loop_
_entity_poly.entity_id
_entity_poly.type
_entity_poly.pdbx_seq_one_letter_code
_entity_poly.pdbx_strand_id
1 'polypeptide(L)'
;MAALPNSFVFAQVPSTAAENAFEFHRNFASKDPHIHPRIESEIEEFAQSGHLFGVRRKDTNAFVGLCYVVQDSAESDWQLGGLTVTIQKEGIGELLVRFALAHTIVYGVLLQEGKWVQKIMAYVRNDNHAPRRLLTSLGFEHSGTDVFSHEDAPAWMERNRERGNIIFDEFTFTLDGLGQLAMCFSERFDGRLHPSGAEAQIDLVGHNRIEHLTKALRHLAGELDS
;
A
#
# COMPACT_ATOMS: atom_id res chain seq x y z
N MET A 1 -23.98 -20.15 -18.35
CA MET A 1 -22.63 -19.59 -18.49
C MET A 1 -22.04 -19.53 -17.09
N ALA A 2 -20.96 -20.26 -16.83
CA ALA A 2 -20.23 -20.11 -15.57
C ALA A 2 -19.69 -18.68 -15.51
N ALA A 3 -19.90 -17.97 -14.39
CA ALA A 3 -19.29 -16.67 -14.19
C ALA A 3 -17.76 -16.86 -14.29
N LEU A 4 -17.11 -16.07 -15.15
CA LEU A 4 -15.66 -16.02 -15.20
C LEU A 4 -15.15 -15.66 -13.80
N PRO A 5 -14.08 -16.29 -13.30
CA PRO A 5 -13.52 -15.94 -12.02
C PRO A 5 -13.21 -14.43 -11.99
N ASN A 6 -13.43 -13.78 -10.85
CA ASN A 6 -13.14 -12.36 -10.70
C ASN A 6 -11.63 -12.13 -10.94
N SER A 7 -11.28 -11.56 -12.08
CA SER A 7 -9.90 -11.25 -12.42
C SER A 7 -9.59 -9.80 -12.03
N PHE A 8 -8.44 -9.59 -11.40
CA PHE A 8 -7.97 -8.28 -10.94
C PHE A 8 -6.64 -7.92 -11.57
N VAL A 9 -6.45 -6.64 -11.84
CA VAL A 9 -5.19 -6.08 -12.34
C VAL A 9 -4.62 -5.15 -11.29
N PHE A 10 -3.41 -5.45 -10.83
CA PHE A 10 -2.64 -4.62 -9.91
C PHE A 10 -1.64 -3.79 -10.72
N ALA A 11 -1.64 -2.49 -10.55
CA ALA A 11 -0.77 -1.61 -11.31
C ALA A 11 -0.47 -0.31 -10.58
N GLN A 12 0.60 0.38 -10.98
CA GLN A 12 0.69 1.80 -10.75
C GLN A 12 -0.46 2.49 -11.46
N VAL A 13 -1.05 3.48 -10.82
CA VAL A 13 -2.13 4.28 -11.41
C VAL A 13 -1.49 5.31 -12.34
N PRO A 14 -1.77 5.27 -13.65
CA PRO A 14 -1.23 6.29 -14.54
C PRO A 14 -1.93 7.63 -14.30
N SER A 15 -1.25 8.74 -14.61
CA SER A 15 -1.80 10.10 -14.46
C SER A 15 -3.15 10.30 -15.20
N THR A 16 -3.35 9.60 -16.32
CA THR A 16 -4.62 9.62 -17.07
C THR A 16 -5.79 8.99 -16.33
N ALA A 17 -5.55 8.25 -15.23
CA ALA A 17 -6.58 7.65 -14.38
C ALA A 17 -6.65 8.30 -12.98
N ALA A 18 -5.92 9.40 -12.75
CA ALA A 18 -5.85 10.06 -11.44
C ALA A 18 -7.22 10.58 -10.97
N GLU A 19 -8.01 11.18 -11.85
CA GLU A 19 -9.37 11.64 -11.55
C GLU A 19 -10.26 10.51 -11.03
N ASN A 20 -10.27 9.36 -11.72
CA ASN A 20 -11.03 8.19 -11.28
C ASN A 20 -10.53 7.64 -9.93
N ALA A 21 -9.22 7.68 -9.70
CA ALA A 21 -8.62 7.28 -8.44
C ALA A 21 -8.99 8.24 -7.30
N PHE A 22 -9.01 9.54 -7.56
CA PHE A 22 -9.46 10.54 -6.62
C PHE A 22 -10.93 10.33 -6.23
N GLU A 23 -11.82 10.16 -7.21
CA GLU A 23 -13.23 9.88 -6.96
C GLU A 23 -13.42 8.62 -6.12
N PHE A 24 -12.67 7.55 -6.42
CA PHE A 24 -12.69 6.33 -5.62
C PHE A 24 -12.24 6.60 -4.18
N HIS A 25 -11.10 7.27 -3.98
CA HIS A 25 -10.57 7.61 -2.66
C HIS A 25 -11.54 8.50 -1.87
N ARG A 26 -12.05 9.56 -2.49
CA ARG A 26 -13.02 10.50 -1.89
C ARG A 26 -14.27 9.79 -1.39
N ASN A 27 -14.81 8.85 -2.18
CA ASN A 27 -15.98 8.07 -1.80
C ASN A 27 -15.75 7.20 -0.56
N PHE A 28 -14.51 6.74 -0.33
CA PHE A 28 -14.13 6.02 0.88
C PHE A 28 -13.88 6.96 2.05
N ALA A 29 -13.05 7.95 1.88
CA ALA A 29 -12.70 8.93 2.93
C ALA A 29 -13.94 9.66 3.47
N SER A 30 -14.99 9.81 2.67
CA SER A 30 -16.26 10.41 3.14
C SER A 30 -17.04 9.51 4.10
N LYS A 31 -16.79 8.20 4.11
CA LYS A 31 -17.55 7.19 4.88
C LYS A 31 -16.74 6.60 6.03
N ASP A 32 -15.42 6.53 5.88
CA ASP A 32 -14.53 5.95 6.88
C ASP A 32 -13.69 7.04 7.56
N PRO A 33 -13.90 7.30 8.84
CA PRO A 33 -13.16 8.33 9.58
C PRO A 33 -11.69 7.99 9.81
N HIS A 34 -11.26 6.76 9.52
CA HIS A 34 -9.87 6.35 9.65
C HIS A 34 -9.04 6.64 8.38
N ILE A 35 -9.70 7.04 7.30
CA ILE A 35 -9.03 7.35 6.04
C ILE A 35 -8.81 8.86 5.95
N HIS A 36 -7.53 9.24 5.82
CA HIS A 36 -7.16 10.63 5.59
C HIS A 36 -7.67 11.08 4.21
N PRO A 37 -8.56 12.09 4.14
CA PRO A 37 -9.02 12.61 2.86
C PRO A 37 -7.87 13.35 2.15
N ARG A 38 -7.56 12.94 0.94
CA ARG A 38 -6.61 13.63 0.06
C ARG A 38 -7.36 14.56 -0.88
N ILE A 39 -6.72 15.66 -1.27
CA ILE A 39 -7.24 16.52 -2.32
C ILE A 39 -6.84 15.99 -3.70
N GLU A 40 -7.52 16.43 -4.74
CA GLU A 40 -7.32 15.92 -6.10
C GLU A 40 -5.87 16.08 -6.58
N SER A 41 -5.26 17.25 -6.34
CA SER A 41 -3.88 17.54 -6.74
C SER A 41 -2.85 16.63 -6.06
N GLU A 42 -3.07 16.16 -4.82
CA GLU A 42 -2.18 15.19 -4.18
C GLU A 42 -2.27 13.82 -4.87
N ILE A 43 -3.48 13.38 -5.22
CA ILE A 43 -3.69 12.10 -5.94
C ILE A 43 -3.08 12.17 -7.35
N GLU A 44 -3.20 13.31 -8.03
CA GLU A 44 -2.55 13.55 -9.32
C GLU A 44 -1.02 13.49 -9.20
N GLU A 45 -0.45 14.14 -8.20
CA GLU A 45 0.99 14.13 -7.93
C GLU A 45 1.49 12.71 -7.64
N PHE A 46 0.77 11.94 -6.82
CA PHE A 46 1.12 10.54 -6.52
C PHE A 46 1.05 9.65 -7.77
N ALA A 47 0.08 9.89 -8.65
CA ALA A 47 -0.02 9.19 -9.92
C ALA A 47 1.10 9.58 -10.90
N GLN A 48 1.44 10.87 -11.00
CA GLN A 48 2.51 11.38 -11.86
C GLN A 48 3.89 10.89 -11.43
N SER A 49 4.13 10.84 -10.12
CA SER A 49 5.39 10.34 -9.55
C SER A 49 5.48 8.81 -9.53
N GLY A 50 4.40 8.09 -9.89
CA GLY A 50 4.36 6.63 -9.89
C GLY A 50 4.21 6.00 -8.49
N HIS A 51 3.78 6.79 -7.51
CA HIS A 51 3.66 6.37 -6.11
C HIS A 51 2.22 6.03 -5.70
N LEU A 52 1.27 6.09 -6.63
CA LEU A 52 -0.11 5.66 -6.47
C LEU A 52 -0.28 4.26 -7.07
N PHE A 53 -0.79 3.33 -6.27
CA PHE A 53 -1.00 1.94 -6.65
C PHE A 53 -2.48 1.60 -6.57
N GLY A 54 -2.98 0.86 -7.56
CA GLY A 54 -4.38 0.50 -7.64
C GLY A 54 -4.60 -0.94 -8.04
N VAL A 55 -5.75 -1.45 -7.62
CA VAL A 55 -6.28 -2.72 -8.14
C VAL A 55 -7.63 -2.45 -8.80
N ARG A 56 -7.79 -2.97 -10.00
CA ARG A 56 -8.98 -2.80 -10.83
C ARG A 56 -9.55 -4.15 -11.25
N ARG A 57 -10.86 -4.21 -11.40
CA ARG A 57 -11.51 -5.37 -12.04
C ARG A 57 -11.15 -5.39 -13.52
N LYS A 58 -10.78 -6.54 -14.02
CA LYS A 58 -10.41 -6.70 -15.44
C LYS A 58 -11.59 -6.49 -16.40
N ASP A 59 -12.78 -6.89 -15.99
CA ASP A 59 -14.01 -6.84 -16.80
C ASP A 59 -14.57 -5.41 -16.95
N THR A 60 -14.52 -4.61 -15.88
CA THR A 60 -15.14 -3.27 -15.83
C THR A 60 -14.12 -2.15 -15.80
N ASN A 61 -12.84 -2.45 -15.59
CA ASN A 61 -11.78 -1.48 -15.33
C ASN A 61 -12.03 -0.57 -14.09
N ALA A 62 -13.01 -0.92 -13.26
CA ALA A 62 -13.34 -0.15 -12.07
C ALA A 62 -12.33 -0.41 -10.95
N PHE A 63 -11.94 0.62 -10.23
CA PHE A 63 -11.12 0.49 -9.02
C PHE A 63 -11.86 -0.31 -7.95
N VAL A 64 -11.13 -1.22 -7.31
CA VAL A 64 -11.58 -2.00 -6.15
C VAL A 64 -10.64 -1.83 -4.96
N GLY A 65 -9.49 -1.20 -5.16
CA GLY A 65 -8.56 -0.82 -4.10
C GLY A 65 -7.54 0.20 -4.57
N LEU A 66 -7.06 1.00 -3.63
CA LEU A 66 -5.99 1.98 -3.78
C LEU A 66 -5.11 1.99 -2.54
N CYS A 67 -3.82 2.30 -2.74
CA CYS A 67 -2.90 2.74 -1.71
C CYS A 67 -1.82 3.62 -2.35
N TYR A 68 -1.07 4.34 -1.52
CA TYR A 68 0.09 5.12 -1.98
C TYR A 68 1.28 4.85 -1.07
N VAL A 69 2.49 5.05 -1.63
CA VAL A 69 3.74 5.05 -0.88
C VAL A 69 4.51 6.29 -1.30
N VAL A 70 4.56 7.29 -0.44
CA VAL A 70 5.02 8.64 -0.76
C VAL A 70 6.06 9.13 0.23
N GLN A 71 6.79 10.17 -0.14
CA GLN A 71 7.71 10.91 0.72
C GLN A 71 7.24 12.36 0.81
N ASP A 72 7.39 12.97 1.99
CA ASP A 72 7.15 14.41 2.14
C ASP A 72 8.29 15.25 1.55
N SER A 73 9.51 14.70 1.54
CA SER A 73 10.70 15.26 0.90
C SER A 73 11.65 14.13 0.49
N ALA A 74 12.60 14.43 -0.40
CA ALA A 74 13.59 13.43 -0.85
C ALA A 74 14.47 12.85 0.28
N GLU A 75 14.56 13.53 1.41
CA GLU A 75 15.35 13.11 2.58
C GLU A 75 14.50 12.42 3.66
N SER A 76 13.16 12.48 3.55
CA SER A 76 12.26 11.85 4.52
C SER A 76 12.10 10.36 4.27
N ASP A 77 11.66 9.64 5.30
CA ASP A 77 11.22 8.26 5.17
C ASP A 77 9.95 8.16 4.31
N TRP A 78 9.73 7.00 3.72
CA TRP A 78 8.56 6.72 2.90
C TRP A 78 7.35 6.42 3.79
N GLN A 79 6.18 6.88 3.39
CA GLN A 79 4.94 6.65 4.09
C GLN A 79 3.97 5.83 3.24
N LEU A 80 3.62 4.64 3.73
CA LEU A 80 2.50 3.85 3.20
C LEU A 80 1.19 4.39 3.78
N GLY A 81 0.26 4.73 2.90
CA GLY A 81 -1.02 5.29 3.33
C GLY A 81 -2.19 5.02 2.38
N GLY A 82 -3.37 5.51 2.76
CA GLY A 82 -4.58 5.53 1.95
C GLY A 82 -5.11 4.17 1.51
N LEU A 83 -4.79 3.09 2.23
CA LEU A 83 -5.27 1.76 1.86
C LEU A 83 -6.80 1.68 1.95
N THR A 84 -7.42 1.56 0.80
CA THR A 84 -8.87 1.44 0.63
C THR A 84 -9.19 0.24 -0.25
N VAL A 85 -10.11 -0.64 0.17
CA VAL A 85 -10.51 -1.83 -0.60
C VAL A 85 -12.01 -2.06 -0.48
N THR A 86 -12.70 -2.19 -1.61
CA THR A 86 -14.16 -2.48 -1.64
C THR A 86 -14.49 -3.93 -1.37
N ILE A 87 -13.58 -4.84 -1.76
CA ILE A 87 -13.78 -6.28 -1.66
C ILE A 87 -12.96 -6.78 -0.46
N GLN A 88 -13.67 -7.04 0.64
CA GLN A 88 -13.04 -7.49 1.87
C GLN A 88 -12.88 -9.01 1.93
N LYS A 89 -11.91 -9.47 2.73
CA LYS A 89 -11.64 -10.89 3.03
C LYS A 89 -11.15 -11.74 1.85
N GLU A 90 -10.82 -11.13 0.72
CA GLU A 90 -10.23 -11.83 -0.43
C GLU A 90 -8.71 -11.62 -0.56
N GLY A 91 -8.06 -11.01 0.43
CA GLY A 91 -6.61 -10.75 0.42
C GLY A 91 -6.17 -9.64 -0.55
N ILE A 92 -7.10 -8.97 -1.23
CA ILE A 92 -6.78 -7.93 -2.23
C ILE A 92 -5.97 -6.80 -1.61
N GLY A 93 -6.32 -6.36 -0.40
CA GLY A 93 -5.58 -5.31 0.31
C GLY A 93 -4.15 -5.74 0.65
N GLU A 94 -3.96 -6.98 1.07
CA GLU A 94 -2.63 -7.54 1.34
C GLU A 94 -1.79 -7.56 0.07
N LEU A 95 -2.32 -8.10 -1.02
CA LEU A 95 -1.61 -8.16 -2.30
C LEU A 95 -1.27 -6.77 -2.85
N LEU A 96 -2.19 -5.81 -2.72
CA LEU A 96 -1.97 -4.43 -3.16
C LEU A 96 -0.82 -3.79 -2.39
N VAL A 97 -0.79 -3.92 -1.07
CA VAL A 97 0.31 -3.39 -0.25
C VAL A 97 1.63 -4.10 -0.56
N ARG A 98 1.63 -5.43 -0.70
CA ARG A 98 2.85 -6.17 -1.10
C ARG A 98 3.39 -5.70 -2.44
N PHE A 99 2.52 -5.47 -3.41
CA PHE A 99 2.92 -4.93 -4.72
C PHE A 99 3.51 -3.52 -4.59
N ALA A 100 2.85 -2.62 -3.84
CA ALA A 100 3.34 -1.27 -3.61
C ALA A 100 4.69 -1.25 -2.90
N LEU A 101 4.86 -2.06 -1.85
CA LEU A 101 6.13 -2.21 -1.12
C LEU A 101 7.25 -2.71 -2.04
N ALA A 102 6.98 -3.79 -2.78
CA ALA A 102 7.96 -4.38 -3.70
C ALA A 102 8.43 -3.36 -4.74
N HIS A 103 7.50 -2.64 -5.34
CA HIS A 103 7.80 -1.61 -6.32
C HIS A 103 8.65 -0.48 -5.70
N THR A 104 8.21 0.05 -4.56
CA THR A 104 8.92 1.15 -3.88
C THR A 104 10.32 0.74 -3.45
N ILE A 105 10.51 -0.46 -2.89
CA ILE A 105 11.82 -0.95 -2.44
C ILE A 105 12.78 -1.13 -3.63
N VAL A 106 12.30 -1.72 -4.72
CA VAL A 106 13.16 -2.01 -5.88
C VAL A 106 13.53 -0.74 -6.66
N TYR A 107 12.57 0.15 -6.86
CA TYR A 107 12.79 1.34 -7.68
C TYR A 107 13.13 2.61 -6.88
N GLY A 108 12.80 2.66 -5.60
CA GLY A 108 13.15 3.76 -4.71
C GLY A 108 14.58 3.71 -4.15
N VAL A 109 15.34 2.62 -4.43
CA VAL A 109 16.72 2.44 -3.92
C VAL A 109 16.81 2.61 -2.40
N LEU A 110 15.89 1.98 -1.66
CA LEU A 110 15.78 2.13 -0.21
C LEU A 110 16.83 1.35 0.58
N LEU A 111 17.53 0.42 -0.08
CA LEU A 111 18.53 -0.44 0.52
C LEU A 111 19.89 -0.23 -0.16
N GLN A 112 20.93 -0.05 0.64
CA GLN A 112 22.32 -0.03 0.19
C GLN A 112 23.15 -0.89 1.15
N GLU A 113 23.95 -1.82 0.59
CA GLU A 113 24.82 -2.71 1.37
C GLU A 113 24.07 -3.43 2.53
N GLY A 114 22.86 -3.90 2.26
CA GLY A 114 22.03 -4.64 3.23
C GLY A 114 21.47 -3.77 4.37
N LYS A 115 21.50 -2.45 4.25
CA LYS A 115 20.95 -1.52 5.26
C LYS A 115 19.90 -0.60 4.66
N TRP A 116 18.87 -0.30 5.45
CA TRP A 116 17.92 0.74 5.09
C TRP A 116 18.59 2.11 5.05
N VAL A 117 18.56 2.75 3.89
CA VAL A 117 18.92 4.16 3.71
C VAL A 117 17.74 5.05 4.07
N GLN A 118 16.54 4.59 3.67
CA GLN A 118 15.28 5.21 4.02
C GLN A 118 14.29 4.11 4.43
N LYS A 119 13.48 4.36 5.44
CA LYS A 119 12.50 3.40 5.95
C LYS A 119 11.17 3.56 5.23
N ILE A 120 10.34 2.54 5.33
CA ILE A 120 8.92 2.63 4.98
C ILE A 120 8.11 2.57 6.27
N MET A 121 7.32 3.60 6.50
CA MET A 121 6.52 3.77 7.70
C MET A 121 5.04 3.75 7.38
N ALA A 122 4.21 3.42 8.34
CA ALA A 122 2.76 3.52 8.26
C ALA A 122 2.19 4.00 9.59
N TYR A 123 1.21 4.89 9.53
CA TYR A 123 0.51 5.40 10.71
C TYR A 123 -0.92 4.89 10.72
N VAL A 124 -1.32 4.29 11.82
CA VAL A 124 -2.66 3.71 11.97
C VAL A 124 -3.26 4.15 13.30
N ARG A 125 -4.47 4.67 13.27
CA ARG A 125 -5.18 4.96 14.51
C ARG A 125 -5.25 3.70 15.39
N ASN A 126 -5.02 3.86 16.68
CA ASN A 126 -4.95 2.75 17.63
C ASN A 126 -6.25 1.95 17.75
N ASP A 127 -7.40 2.56 17.43
CA ASP A 127 -8.72 1.92 17.39
C ASP A 127 -9.02 1.18 16.06
N ASN A 128 -8.16 1.34 15.03
CA ASN A 128 -8.31 0.65 13.74
C ASN A 128 -7.52 -0.66 13.70
N HIS A 129 -8.12 -1.72 14.20
CA HIS A 129 -7.44 -3.02 14.37
C HIS A 129 -7.15 -3.77 13.05
N ALA A 130 -7.92 -3.55 12.00
CA ALA A 130 -7.74 -4.30 10.75
C ALA A 130 -6.44 -3.95 10.04
N PRO A 131 -6.09 -2.67 9.76
CA PRO A 131 -4.81 -2.29 9.21
C PRO A 131 -3.63 -2.68 10.11
N ARG A 132 -3.76 -2.56 11.44
CA ARG A 132 -2.68 -2.98 12.36
C ARG A 132 -2.31 -4.44 12.18
N ARG A 133 -3.31 -5.34 12.15
CA ARG A 133 -3.07 -6.78 11.89
C ARG A 133 -2.46 -7.02 10.52
N LEU A 134 -2.92 -6.29 9.51
CA LEU A 134 -2.38 -6.38 8.15
C LEU A 134 -0.91 -5.98 8.13
N LEU A 135 -0.53 -4.82 8.68
CA LEU A 135 0.85 -4.36 8.72
C LEU A 135 1.76 -5.36 9.41
N THR A 136 1.37 -5.87 10.59
CA THR A 136 2.14 -6.90 11.29
C THR A 136 2.32 -8.16 10.42
N SER A 137 1.28 -8.61 9.72
CA SER A 137 1.39 -9.77 8.81
C SER A 137 2.26 -9.53 7.58
N LEU A 138 2.53 -8.27 7.26
CA LEU A 138 3.40 -7.85 6.16
C LEU A 138 4.86 -7.64 6.57
N GLY A 139 5.18 -7.79 7.86
CA GLY A 139 6.52 -7.60 8.38
C GLY A 139 6.82 -6.18 8.85
N PHE A 140 5.78 -5.41 9.17
CA PHE A 140 5.95 -4.15 9.90
C PHE A 140 5.98 -4.43 11.41
N GLU A 141 6.83 -3.71 12.11
CA GLU A 141 6.89 -3.69 13.56
C GLU A 141 6.42 -2.34 14.10
N HIS A 142 5.76 -2.38 15.27
CA HIS A 142 5.37 -1.18 15.99
C HIS A 142 6.62 -0.46 16.47
N SER A 143 6.83 0.78 16.03
CA SER A 143 8.03 1.57 16.29
C SER A 143 7.79 2.77 17.21
N GLY A 144 6.53 3.21 17.35
CA GLY A 144 6.22 4.38 18.14
C GLY A 144 4.73 4.64 18.26
N THR A 145 4.40 5.73 18.93
CA THR A 145 3.03 6.21 19.09
C THR A 145 3.01 7.72 19.10
N ASP A 146 2.24 8.32 18.20
CA ASP A 146 1.98 9.74 18.16
C ASP A 146 0.62 10.07 18.79
N VAL A 147 0.60 11.09 19.61
CA VAL A 147 -0.62 11.57 20.28
C VAL A 147 -0.93 12.98 19.82
N PHE A 148 -2.01 13.13 19.09
CA PHE A 148 -2.52 14.44 18.68
C PHE A 148 -3.54 14.91 19.72
N SER A 149 -3.28 16.07 20.32
CA SER A 149 -4.26 16.73 21.16
C SER A 149 -5.46 17.18 20.30
N HIS A 150 -6.59 17.32 20.94
CA HIS A 150 -7.80 17.82 20.28
C HIS A 150 -7.61 19.21 19.62
N GLU A 151 -6.69 20.03 20.17
CA GLU A 151 -6.42 21.39 19.67
C GLU A 151 -5.49 21.37 18.45
N ASP A 152 -4.57 20.39 18.37
CA ASP A 152 -3.58 20.25 17.30
C ASP A 152 -4.03 19.33 16.17
N ALA A 153 -5.18 18.65 16.34
CA ALA A 153 -5.68 17.72 15.35
C ALA A 153 -6.06 18.45 14.05
N PRO A 154 -5.58 18.02 12.90
CA PRO A 154 -5.98 18.57 11.60
C PRO A 154 -7.50 18.58 11.43
N ALA A 155 -8.04 19.53 10.68
CA ALA A 155 -9.48 19.70 10.49
C ALA A 155 -10.22 18.45 9.99
N TRP A 156 -9.55 17.56 9.22
CA TRP A 156 -10.13 16.29 8.77
C TRP A 156 -10.35 15.28 9.91
N MET A 157 -9.62 15.43 11.04
CA MET A 157 -9.83 14.64 12.25
C MET A 157 -11.03 15.13 13.07
N GLU A 158 -11.58 16.31 12.77
CA GLU A 158 -12.68 16.91 13.54
C GLU A 158 -13.93 16.05 13.62
N ARG A 159 -14.17 15.21 12.62
CA ARG A 159 -15.31 14.25 12.65
C ARG A 159 -15.24 13.25 13.81
N ASN A 160 -14.11 13.18 14.50
CA ASN A 160 -13.87 12.28 15.63
C ASN A 160 -13.61 13.01 16.96
N ARG A 161 -13.91 14.33 17.04
CA ARG A 161 -13.65 15.18 18.21
C ARG A 161 -14.32 14.74 19.51
N GLU A 162 -15.33 13.89 19.45
CA GLU A 162 -16.09 13.49 20.64
C GLU A 162 -15.32 12.54 21.59
N ARG A 163 -14.11 12.09 21.27
CA ARG A 163 -13.41 11.01 21.98
C ARG A 163 -12.05 11.33 22.60
N GLY A 164 -11.68 12.59 22.74
CA GLY A 164 -10.39 12.96 23.36
C GLY A 164 -9.20 12.90 22.39
N ASN A 165 -8.01 12.61 22.90
CA ASN A 165 -6.80 12.55 22.08
C ASN A 165 -6.89 11.45 21.00
N ILE A 166 -6.40 11.79 19.80
CA ILE A 166 -6.28 10.83 18.70
C ILE A 166 -4.89 10.23 18.76
N ILE A 167 -4.83 8.91 18.90
CA ILE A 167 -3.58 8.17 19.04
C ILE A 167 -3.33 7.41 17.74
N PHE A 168 -2.15 7.62 17.16
CA PHE A 168 -1.66 6.85 16.03
C PHE A 168 -0.52 5.96 16.48
N ASP A 169 -0.60 4.68 16.14
CA ASP A 169 0.53 3.77 16.23
C ASP A 169 1.35 3.89 14.95
N GLU A 170 2.64 4.06 15.14
CA GLU A 170 3.63 4.07 14.09
C GLU A 170 4.17 2.66 13.87
N PHE A 171 4.28 2.26 12.62
CA PHE A 171 4.81 0.98 12.19
C PHE A 171 5.95 1.21 11.19
N THR A 172 7.05 0.49 11.36
CA THR A 172 8.20 0.51 10.44
C THR A 172 8.36 -0.85 9.76
N PHE A 173 8.53 -0.86 8.43
CA PHE A 173 8.82 -2.08 7.67
C PHE A 173 10.23 -2.57 7.97
N THR A 174 10.38 -3.87 8.24
CA THR A 174 11.63 -4.47 8.71
C THR A 174 12.39 -5.24 7.63
N LEU A 175 13.64 -5.60 7.92
CA LEU A 175 14.43 -6.48 7.04
C LEU A 175 13.83 -7.90 6.99
N ASP A 176 13.32 -8.40 8.10
CA ASP A 176 12.58 -9.68 8.13
C ASP A 176 11.34 -9.62 7.26
N GLY A 177 10.64 -8.48 7.26
CA GLY A 177 9.54 -8.19 6.35
C GLY A 177 9.94 -8.24 4.88
N LEU A 178 11.14 -7.78 4.54
CA LEU A 178 11.68 -7.88 3.18
C LEU A 178 11.87 -9.34 2.74
N GLY A 179 12.43 -10.19 3.61
CA GLY A 179 12.57 -11.62 3.35
C GLY A 179 11.22 -12.29 3.09
N GLN A 180 10.22 -12.00 3.94
CA GLN A 180 8.85 -12.49 3.76
C GLN A 180 8.20 -11.98 2.46
N LEU A 181 8.44 -10.71 2.09
CA LEU A 181 7.96 -10.13 0.85
C LEU A 181 8.56 -10.84 -0.35
N ALA A 182 9.87 -11.08 -0.36
CA ALA A 182 10.57 -11.77 -1.44
C ALA A 182 10.07 -13.21 -1.64
N MET A 183 9.86 -13.95 -0.55
CA MET A 183 9.26 -15.30 -0.60
C MET A 183 7.84 -15.26 -1.17
N CYS A 184 7.01 -14.36 -0.68
CA CYS A 184 5.63 -14.23 -1.14
C CYS A 184 5.54 -13.92 -2.64
N PHE A 185 6.40 -13.04 -3.15
CA PHE A 185 6.47 -12.73 -4.58
C PHE A 185 6.88 -13.94 -5.41
N SER A 186 7.73 -14.82 -4.89
CA SER A 186 8.13 -16.03 -5.61
C SER A 186 7.05 -17.11 -5.67
N GLU A 187 6.20 -17.18 -4.66
CA GLU A 187 5.23 -18.27 -4.50
C GLU A 187 3.82 -17.92 -4.97
N ARG A 188 3.42 -16.64 -4.81
CA ARG A 188 2.02 -16.23 -5.01
C ARG A 188 1.78 -15.38 -6.24
N PHE A 189 2.82 -14.78 -6.82
CA PHE A 189 2.66 -13.91 -7.99
C PHE A 189 3.02 -14.58 -9.31
N ASP A 190 3.13 -15.89 -9.37
CA ASP A 190 3.30 -16.65 -10.61
C ASP A 190 2.00 -16.77 -11.45
N GLY A 191 1.01 -15.92 -11.17
CA GLY A 191 -0.28 -15.90 -11.85
C GLY A 191 -1.38 -16.70 -11.15
N ARG A 192 -1.10 -17.21 -9.95
CA ARG A 192 -2.06 -17.97 -9.15
C ARG A 192 -2.20 -17.38 -7.75
N LEU A 193 -3.08 -16.99 -7.42
CA LEU A 193 -4.05 -16.57 -6.57
C LEU A 193 -4.17 -16.85 -5.13
N HIS A 194 -5.04 -16.01 -4.62
CA HIS A 194 -5.72 -16.05 -3.35
C HIS A 194 -6.52 -17.36 -3.16
N PRO A 195 -6.70 -17.84 -1.89
CA PRO A 195 -7.50 -19.03 -1.56
C PRO A 195 -8.95 -19.02 -2.08
N SER A 196 -9.50 -17.84 -2.42
CA SER A 196 -10.84 -17.71 -3.01
C SER A 196 -10.95 -18.13 -4.47
N GLY A 197 -9.84 -18.48 -5.12
CA GLY A 197 -9.83 -18.84 -6.55
C GLY A 197 -9.89 -17.67 -7.53
N ALA A 198 -9.79 -16.41 -7.02
CA ALA A 198 -9.72 -15.24 -7.90
C ALA A 198 -8.38 -15.15 -8.63
N GLU A 199 -8.25 -14.77 -9.88
CA GLU A 199 -7.00 -14.54 -10.59
C GLU A 199 -6.46 -13.14 -10.31
N ALA A 200 -5.22 -13.02 -9.89
CA ALA A 200 -4.52 -11.75 -9.80
C ALA A 200 -3.54 -11.64 -10.95
N GLN A 201 -3.68 -10.61 -11.74
CA GLN A 201 -2.69 -10.23 -12.73
C GLN A 201 -2.02 -8.95 -12.25
N ILE A 202 -0.69 -8.95 -12.18
CA ILE A 202 0.07 -7.74 -11.90
C ILE A 202 0.52 -7.17 -13.24
N ASP A 203 0.05 -5.97 -13.52
CA ASP A 203 0.47 -5.19 -14.67
C ASP A 203 1.41 -4.07 -14.18
N LEU A 204 2.60 -4.01 -14.76
CA LEU A 204 3.62 -3.01 -14.47
C LEU A 204 3.71 -2.06 -15.66
N VAL A 205 3.16 -0.88 -15.50
CA VAL A 205 3.26 0.17 -16.52
C VAL A 205 4.73 0.52 -16.76
N GLY A 206 5.21 0.19 -17.94
CA GLY A 206 6.53 0.60 -18.45
C GLY A 206 7.73 -0.23 -18.00
N HIS A 207 7.58 -1.24 -17.15
CA HIS A 207 8.66 -2.09 -16.70
C HIS A 207 8.34 -3.58 -16.70
N ASN A 208 9.30 -4.31 -17.14
CA ASN A 208 9.40 -5.73 -17.29
C ASN A 208 8.90 -6.51 -16.07
N ARG A 209 7.80 -7.22 -16.23
CA ARG A 209 7.49 -8.52 -15.64
C ARG A 209 7.73 -8.67 -14.13
N ILE A 210 6.78 -9.22 -13.45
CA ILE A 210 6.88 -9.78 -12.10
C ILE A 210 8.21 -10.48 -11.84
N GLU A 211 8.73 -11.21 -12.82
CA GLU A 211 10.04 -11.86 -12.76
C GLU A 211 11.17 -10.90 -12.40
N HIS A 212 11.15 -9.66 -12.91
CA HIS A 212 12.17 -8.67 -12.58
C HIS A 212 12.04 -8.22 -11.11
N LEU A 213 10.83 -7.89 -10.65
CA LEU A 213 10.60 -7.55 -9.23
C LEU A 213 10.98 -8.70 -8.31
N THR A 214 10.55 -9.92 -8.64
CA THR A 214 10.86 -11.12 -7.86
C THR A 214 12.37 -11.34 -7.78
N LYS A 215 13.08 -11.22 -8.90
CA LYS A 215 14.54 -11.38 -8.94
C LYS A 215 15.25 -10.28 -8.14
N ALA A 216 14.83 -9.03 -8.28
CA ALA A 216 15.40 -7.91 -7.55
C ALA A 216 15.16 -8.03 -6.03
N LEU A 217 13.96 -8.38 -5.61
CA LEU A 217 13.64 -8.60 -4.20
C LEU A 217 14.45 -9.75 -3.58
N ARG A 218 14.61 -10.86 -4.33
CA ARG A 218 15.45 -11.98 -3.87
C ARG A 218 16.91 -11.60 -3.74
N HIS A 219 17.43 -10.81 -4.67
CA HIS A 219 18.79 -10.30 -4.58
C HIS A 219 18.97 -9.43 -3.34
N LEU A 220 18.09 -8.46 -3.14
CA LEU A 220 18.10 -7.60 -1.96
C LEU A 220 17.94 -8.38 -0.65
N ALA A 221 17.08 -9.40 -0.60
CA ALA A 221 16.91 -10.25 0.58
C ALA A 221 18.14 -11.16 0.81
N GLY A 222 18.76 -11.67 -0.25
CA GLY A 222 19.96 -12.52 -0.16
C GLY A 222 21.22 -11.77 0.27
N GLU A 223 21.29 -10.45 0.06
CA GLU A 223 22.37 -9.61 0.60
C GLU A 223 22.31 -9.47 2.13
N LEU A 224 21.20 -9.83 2.76
CA LEU A 224 21.01 -9.80 4.21
C LEU A 224 21.55 -11.06 4.90
N ASP A 225 21.67 -12.18 4.16
CA ASP A 225 22.13 -13.48 4.68
C ASP A 225 23.65 -13.68 4.49
N SER A 226 24.36 -12.72 3.93
CA SER A 226 25.80 -12.75 3.66
C SER A 226 26.60 -11.85 4.59
#